data_ffc760cede6a23bd2a3352d2dca17b86
#
_entry.id   ffc760cede6a23bd2a3352d2dca17b86
#
_cell.length_a   1.000
_cell.length_b   1.000
_cell.length_c   1.000
_cell.angle_alpha   90.00
_cell.angle_beta   90.00
_cell.angle_gamma   90.00
#
_symmetry.space_group_name_H-M   'P 1'
#
loop_
_entity.id
_entity.type
_entity.pdbx_description
1 polymer ?
#
loop_
_entity_poly.entity_id
_entity_poly.type
_entity_poly.pdbx_seq_one_letter_code
_entity_poly.pdbx_strand_id
1 'polypeptide(L)'
;MKQILCFGDSNTWGLIPKTNKRYEWGVRWTSLLNESLNDKKKGGYRVIEEGLCGRTTVFDDPLRDGRNGVKILPTILETHNPVDIVIIMLGTNDCKTVYNASAEFIGQGVKRLIGQVKSHIPDSKILVISPIHLG
;
A
#
# COMPACT_ATOMS: atom_id res chain seq x y z
N MET A 1 -17.35 -5.98 11.79
CA MET A 1 -16.56 -4.85 11.26
C MET A 1 -15.71 -5.31 10.09
N LYS A 2 -15.77 -4.59 8.98
CA LYS A 2 -14.95 -4.90 7.80
C LYS A 2 -13.61 -4.17 7.89
N GLN A 3 -12.52 -4.86 7.61
CA GLN A 3 -11.18 -4.30 7.62
C GLN A 3 -10.64 -4.10 6.22
N ILE A 4 -10.08 -2.92 5.99
CA ILE A 4 -9.50 -2.49 4.71
C ILE A 4 -8.04 -2.18 4.95
N LEU A 5 -7.16 -2.99 4.36
CA LEU A 5 -5.70 -2.80 4.45
C LEU A 5 -5.22 -1.96 3.27
N CYS A 6 -4.54 -0.87 3.56
CA CYS A 6 -3.96 0.01 2.55
C CYS A 6 -2.45 -0.20 2.51
N PHE A 7 -1.98 -0.95 1.52
CA PHE A 7 -0.58 -1.27 1.33
C PHE A 7 0.03 -0.35 0.27
N GLY A 8 0.96 0.50 0.68
CA GLY A 8 1.51 1.51 -0.21
C GLY A 8 2.86 2.06 0.23
N ASP A 9 3.23 3.16 -0.40
CA ASP A 9 4.51 3.85 -0.19
C ASP A 9 4.35 5.14 0.62
N SER A 10 5.19 6.14 0.35
CA SER A 10 5.14 7.43 1.03
C SER A 10 3.82 8.17 0.84
N ASN A 11 3.14 7.98 -0.28
CA ASN A 11 1.83 8.60 -0.51
C ASN A 11 0.76 8.02 0.42
N THR A 12 0.88 6.76 0.77
CA THR A 12 0.00 6.10 1.73
C THR A 12 0.42 6.39 3.17
N TRP A 13 1.72 6.43 3.44
CA TRP A 13 2.24 6.84 4.74
C TRP A 13 1.84 8.27 5.09
N GLY A 14 1.79 9.15 4.09
CA GLY A 14 1.40 10.55 4.25
C GLY A 14 2.60 11.49 4.36
N LEU A 15 3.65 11.25 3.57
CA LEU A 15 4.84 12.11 3.57
C LEU A 15 4.49 13.51 3.06
N ILE A 16 4.88 14.52 3.82
CA ILE A 16 4.80 15.93 3.38
C ILE A 16 5.96 16.18 2.42
N PRO A 17 5.70 16.59 1.15
CA PRO A 17 6.75 16.79 0.15
C PRO A 17 7.88 17.68 0.64
N LYS A 18 9.11 17.34 0.27
CA LYS A 18 10.34 18.06 0.63
C LYS A 18 10.62 18.11 2.13
N THR A 19 10.05 17.23 2.89
CA THR A 19 10.29 17.08 4.33
C THR A 19 10.47 15.62 4.68
N ASN A 20 10.77 15.33 5.94
CA ASN A 20 10.71 13.98 6.50
C ASN A 20 9.52 13.82 7.46
N LYS A 21 8.55 14.74 7.37
CA LYS A 21 7.38 14.79 8.25
C LYS A 21 6.19 14.08 7.61
N ARG A 22 5.26 13.71 8.46
CA ARG A 22 4.04 13.00 8.08
C ARG A 22 2.82 13.89 8.28
N TYR A 23 1.89 13.87 7.32
CA TYR A 23 0.58 14.47 7.53
C TYR A 23 -0.12 13.83 8.72
N GLU A 24 -0.87 14.62 9.46
CA GLU A 24 -1.65 14.16 10.59
C GLU A 24 -2.81 13.26 10.16
N TRP A 25 -3.29 12.46 11.10
CA TRP A 25 -4.57 11.76 10.93
C TRP A 25 -5.66 12.80 10.69
N GLY A 26 -6.53 12.53 9.73
CA GLY A 26 -7.54 13.49 9.27
C GLY A 26 -7.17 14.19 7.96
N VAL A 27 -5.89 14.12 7.56
CA VAL A 27 -5.39 14.69 6.30
C VAL A 27 -4.96 13.60 5.32
N ARG A 28 -4.36 12.52 5.81
CA ARG A 28 -3.94 11.38 4.98
C ARG A 28 -5.14 10.77 4.27
N TRP A 29 -4.98 10.34 3.01
CA TRP A 29 -6.10 9.77 2.25
C TRP A 29 -6.72 8.55 2.94
N THR A 30 -5.91 7.77 3.64
CA THR A 30 -6.37 6.61 4.41
C THR A 30 -7.33 7.00 5.53
N SER A 31 -7.01 8.08 6.23
CA SER A 31 -7.88 8.61 7.28
C SER A 31 -9.17 9.17 6.71
N LEU A 32 -9.09 9.86 5.57
CA LEU A 32 -10.27 10.38 4.89
C LEU A 32 -11.17 9.24 4.41
N LEU A 33 -10.59 8.17 3.91
CA LEU A 33 -11.34 6.97 3.54
C LEU A 33 -12.05 6.38 4.76
N ASN A 34 -11.35 6.27 5.88
CA ASN A 34 -11.94 5.76 7.11
C ASN A 34 -13.13 6.61 7.57
N GLU A 35 -12.98 7.92 7.54
CA GLU A 35 -14.06 8.85 7.89
C GLU A 35 -15.25 8.72 6.94
N SER A 36 -15.00 8.69 5.63
CA SER A 36 -16.06 8.60 4.62
C SER A 36 -16.87 7.32 4.73
N LEU A 37 -16.20 6.19 5.00
CA LEU A 37 -16.88 4.90 5.12
C LEU A 37 -17.71 4.78 6.39
N ASN A 38 -17.36 5.52 7.42
CA ASN A 38 -18.03 5.47 8.73
C ASN A 38 -18.96 6.65 8.98
N ASP A 39 -19.09 7.55 7.99
CA ASP A 39 -19.98 8.70 8.07
C ASP A 39 -21.46 8.29 8.10
N LYS A 40 -22.32 9.19 8.59
CA LYS A 40 -23.78 9.03 8.61
C LYS A 40 -24.26 7.76 9.29
N LYS A 41 -23.64 7.39 10.39
CA LYS A 41 -24.01 6.22 11.23
C LYS A 41 -23.86 4.87 10.52
N LYS A 42 -23.20 4.81 9.38
CA LYS A 42 -22.98 3.52 8.71
C LYS A 42 -21.98 2.65 9.45
N GLY A 43 -20.94 3.22 9.99
CA GLY A 43 -19.95 2.48 10.79
C GLY A 43 -19.55 1.12 10.22
N GLY A 44 -18.78 0.36 10.96
CA GLY A 44 -18.48 -1.01 10.61
C GLY A 44 -17.28 -1.20 9.69
N TYR A 45 -16.52 -0.14 9.40
CA TYR A 45 -15.28 -0.22 8.63
C TYR A 45 -14.10 0.25 9.45
N ARG A 46 -12.98 -0.40 9.25
CA ARG A 46 -11.70 0.00 9.83
C ARG A 46 -10.64 -0.01 8.74
N VAL A 47 -10.04 1.15 8.48
CA VAL A 47 -8.93 1.29 7.57
C VAL A 47 -7.63 1.07 8.33
N ILE A 48 -6.79 0.15 7.83
CA ILE A 48 -5.49 -0.18 8.39
C ILE A 48 -4.43 0.40 7.47
N GLU A 49 -3.58 1.26 8.03
CA GLU A 49 -2.52 1.92 7.27
C GLU A 49 -1.25 1.09 7.25
N GLU A 50 -0.81 0.70 6.08
CA GLU A 50 0.46 0.01 5.86
C GLU A 50 1.25 0.70 4.74
N GLY A 51 1.46 2.00 4.90
CA GLY A 51 2.32 2.79 4.03
C GLY A 51 3.74 2.87 4.58
N LEU A 52 4.73 2.82 3.70
CA LEU A 52 6.13 2.96 4.07
C LEU A 52 6.87 3.74 2.99
N CYS A 53 7.53 4.83 3.38
CA CYS A 53 8.35 5.61 2.44
C CYS A 53 9.40 4.72 1.77
N GLY A 54 9.50 4.79 0.46
CA GLY A 54 10.48 4.02 -0.31
C GLY A 54 10.07 2.59 -0.64
N ARG A 55 8.88 2.13 -0.23
CA ARG A 55 8.44 0.77 -0.55
C ARG A 55 8.29 0.58 -2.06
N THR A 56 8.84 -0.51 -2.55
CA THR A 56 8.72 -0.98 -3.93
C THR A 56 7.78 -2.18 -3.99
N THR A 57 7.49 -2.66 -5.21
CA THR A 57 6.77 -3.91 -5.39
C THR A 57 7.64 -5.12 -5.04
N VAL A 58 8.79 -5.27 -5.73
CA VAL A 58 9.62 -6.49 -5.65
C VAL A 58 11.12 -6.24 -5.45
N PHE A 59 11.54 -5.00 -5.22
CA PHE A 59 12.95 -4.65 -5.12
C PHE A 59 13.40 -4.38 -3.70
N ASP A 60 14.57 -4.91 -3.33
CA ASP A 60 15.28 -4.47 -2.14
C ASP A 60 15.94 -3.13 -2.42
N ASP A 61 15.86 -2.21 -1.46
CA ASP A 61 16.61 -0.97 -1.53
C ASP A 61 17.99 -1.23 -0.94
N PRO A 62 19.08 -0.98 -1.67
CA PRO A 62 20.43 -1.26 -1.17
C PRO A 62 20.82 -0.41 0.05
N LEU A 63 20.11 0.68 0.31
CA LEU A 63 20.41 1.62 1.38
C LEU A 63 19.41 1.60 2.53
N ARG A 64 18.27 0.91 2.37
CA ARG A 64 17.19 0.92 3.36
C ARG A 64 16.57 -0.46 3.48
N ASP A 65 16.49 -0.98 4.70
CA ASP A 65 15.90 -2.28 4.97
C ASP A 65 14.38 -2.26 4.81
N GLY A 66 13.82 -3.41 4.45
CA GLY A 66 12.38 -3.65 4.51
C GLY A 66 11.54 -2.97 3.42
N ARG A 67 12.15 -2.50 2.33
CA ARG A 67 11.43 -1.80 1.26
C ARG A 67 10.85 -2.72 0.18
N ASN A 68 11.13 -4.01 0.24
CA ASN A 68 10.62 -4.95 -0.75
C ASN A 68 9.21 -5.43 -0.37
N GLY A 69 8.19 -4.94 -1.11
CA GLY A 69 6.79 -5.24 -0.81
C GLY A 69 6.47 -6.73 -0.79
N VAL A 70 6.97 -7.48 -1.77
CA VAL A 70 6.74 -8.93 -1.88
C VAL A 70 7.27 -9.72 -0.67
N LYS A 71 8.33 -9.25 -0.04
CA LYS A 71 8.88 -9.90 1.15
C LYS A 71 8.08 -9.64 2.42
N ILE A 72 7.31 -8.56 2.46
CA ILE A 72 6.65 -8.10 3.68
C ILE A 72 5.14 -8.37 3.67
N LEU A 73 4.50 -8.27 2.52
CA LEU A 73 3.05 -8.34 2.44
C LEU A 73 2.45 -9.60 3.09
N PRO A 74 2.98 -10.81 2.87
CA PRO A 74 2.41 -12.01 3.51
C PRO A 74 2.33 -11.90 5.02
N THR A 75 3.39 -11.42 5.66
CA THR A 75 3.41 -11.25 7.12
C THR A 75 2.40 -10.20 7.58
N ILE A 76 2.28 -9.11 6.85
CA ILE A 76 1.31 -8.05 7.15
C ILE A 76 -0.11 -8.59 7.05
N LEU A 77 -0.41 -9.37 6.02
CA LEU A 77 -1.72 -9.97 5.83
C LEU A 77 -2.08 -10.89 7.00
N GLU A 78 -1.15 -11.73 7.43
CA GLU A 78 -1.36 -12.62 8.57
C GLU A 78 -1.57 -11.84 9.87
N THR A 79 -0.79 -10.79 10.08
CA THR A 79 -0.87 -9.95 11.29
C THR A 79 -2.25 -9.29 11.44
N HIS A 80 -2.85 -8.89 10.33
CA HIS A 80 -4.13 -8.17 10.35
C HIS A 80 -5.34 -9.04 10.01
N ASN A 81 -5.14 -10.31 9.72
CA ASN A 81 -6.26 -11.20 9.37
C ASN A 81 -7.32 -11.21 10.49
N PRO A 82 -8.63 -11.12 10.19
CA PRO A 82 -9.22 -11.12 8.86
C PRO A 82 -9.21 -9.75 8.18
N VAL A 83 -8.88 -9.74 6.89
CA VAL A 83 -8.90 -8.55 6.06
C VAL A 83 -9.91 -8.77 4.93
N ASP A 84 -10.86 -7.85 4.80
CA ASP A 84 -11.93 -7.97 3.81
C ASP A 84 -11.55 -7.38 2.46
N ILE A 85 -10.78 -6.29 2.47
CA ILE A 85 -10.35 -5.59 1.26
C ILE A 85 -8.89 -5.19 1.41
N VAL A 86 -8.08 -5.45 0.38
CA VAL A 86 -6.70 -4.97 0.30
C VAL A 86 -6.60 -3.95 -0.83
N ILE A 87 -6.14 -2.76 -0.49
CA ILE A 87 -5.86 -1.70 -1.47
C ILE A 87 -4.35 -1.65 -1.65
N ILE A 88 -3.89 -1.80 -2.90
CA ILE A 88 -2.47 -1.74 -3.25
C ILE A 88 -2.23 -0.49 -4.09
N MET A 89 -1.36 0.39 -3.63
CA MET A 89 -0.91 1.55 -4.39
C MET A 89 0.61 1.65 -4.32
N LEU A 90 1.28 1.02 -5.26
CA LEU A 90 2.74 0.92 -5.35
C LEU A 90 3.21 1.02 -6.80
N GLY A 91 4.48 1.32 -6.98
CA GLY A 91 5.12 1.38 -8.29
C GLY A 91 6.00 2.61 -8.47
N THR A 92 5.75 3.69 -7.75
CA THR A 92 6.53 4.94 -7.88
C THR A 92 8.00 4.73 -7.56
N ASN A 93 8.31 4.03 -6.48
CA ASN A 93 9.71 3.81 -6.08
C ASN A 93 10.43 2.79 -6.97
N ASP A 94 9.69 1.94 -7.64
CA ASP A 94 10.22 1.00 -8.64
C ASP A 94 10.82 1.75 -9.83
N CYS A 95 10.41 3.00 -10.05
CA CYS A 95 10.92 3.84 -11.14
C CYS A 95 12.32 4.41 -10.89
N LYS A 96 12.91 4.18 -9.72
CA LYS A 96 14.27 4.66 -9.44
C LYS A 96 15.27 4.04 -10.41
N THR A 97 16.22 4.85 -10.84
CA THR A 97 17.24 4.45 -11.82
C THR A 97 18.01 3.20 -11.40
N VAL A 98 18.25 3.02 -10.10
CA VAL A 98 18.98 1.89 -9.56
C VAL A 98 18.32 0.54 -9.91
N TYR A 99 17.01 0.51 -10.08
CA TYR A 99 16.29 -0.72 -10.43
C TYR A 99 16.21 -0.98 -11.93
N ASN A 100 16.38 0.04 -12.74
CA ASN A 100 16.33 -0.05 -14.20
C ASN A 100 15.12 -0.88 -14.70
N ALA A 101 13.96 -0.67 -14.09
CA ALA A 101 12.76 -1.44 -14.37
C ALA A 101 11.90 -0.76 -15.43
N SER A 102 11.38 -1.57 -16.37
CA SER A 102 10.37 -1.11 -17.31
C SER A 102 9.00 -1.01 -16.63
N ALA A 103 8.09 -0.25 -17.24
CA ALA A 103 6.71 -0.17 -16.76
C ALA A 103 6.05 -1.55 -16.72
N GLU A 104 6.30 -2.38 -17.73
CA GLU A 104 5.81 -3.75 -17.78
C GLU A 104 6.32 -4.59 -16.61
N PHE A 105 7.59 -4.48 -16.28
CA PHE A 105 8.17 -5.20 -15.16
C PHE A 105 7.57 -4.76 -13.83
N ILE A 106 7.35 -3.45 -13.65
CA ILE A 106 6.68 -2.91 -12.46
C ILE A 106 5.27 -3.46 -12.35
N GLY A 107 4.54 -3.53 -13.47
CA GLY A 107 3.22 -4.16 -13.51
C GLY A 107 3.24 -5.62 -13.10
N GLN A 108 4.26 -6.37 -13.49
CA GLN A 108 4.45 -7.76 -13.04
C GLN A 108 4.69 -7.83 -11.54
N GLY A 109 5.40 -6.85 -10.97
CA GLY A 109 5.59 -6.74 -9.53
C GLY A 109 4.27 -6.56 -8.78
N VAL A 110 3.40 -5.67 -9.27
CA VAL A 110 2.06 -5.49 -8.70
C VAL A 110 1.26 -6.80 -8.81
N LYS A 111 1.35 -7.48 -9.93
CA LYS A 111 0.68 -8.77 -10.14
C LYS A 111 1.16 -9.83 -9.13
N ARG A 112 2.46 -9.82 -8.78
CA ARG A 112 3.00 -10.68 -7.73
C ARG A 112 2.33 -10.43 -6.38
N LEU A 113 2.15 -9.16 -6.01
CA LEU A 113 1.47 -8.78 -4.77
C LEU A 113 0.01 -9.25 -4.78
N ILE A 114 -0.69 -9.07 -5.89
CA ILE A 114 -2.07 -9.58 -6.05
C ILE A 114 -2.11 -11.08 -5.82
N GLY A 115 -1.17 -11.83 -6.38
CA GLY A 115 -1.05 -13.27 -6.21
C GLY A 115 -0.86 -13.66 -4.75
N GLN A 116 -0.07 -12.90 -3.99
CA GLN A 116 0.11 -13.14 -2.56
C GLN A 116 -1.17 -12.93 -1.77
N VAL A 117 -1.93 -11.88 -2.07
CA VAL A 117 -3.23 -11.65 -1.42
C VAL A 117 -4.16 -12.82 -1.69
N LYS A 118 -4.28 -13.24 -2.94
CA LYS A 118 -5.15 -14.36 -3.33
C LYS A 118 -4.73 -15.68 -2.67
N SER A 119 -3.45 -15.89 -2.47
CA SER A 119 -2.92 -17.10 -1.85
C SER A 119 -3.12 -17.11 -0.34
N HIS A 120 -2.89 -15.98 0.32
CA HIS A 120 -2.93 -15.90 1.80
C HIS A 120 -4.31 -15.61 2.36
N ILE A 121 -5.11 -14.80 1.67
CA ILE A 121 -6.47 -14.44 2.12
C ILE A 121 -7.44 -14.46 0.91
N PRO A 122 -7.78 -15.66 0.42
CA PRO A 122 -8.51 -15.83 -0.84
C PRO A 122 -9.89 -15.18 -0.88
N ASP A 123 -10.51 -14.97 0.27
CA ASP A 123 -11.83 -14.33 0.34
C ASP A 123 -11.78 -12.80 0.32
N SER A 124 -10.60 -12.20 0.38
CA SER A 124 -10.43 -10.75 0.36
C SER A 124 -10.60 -10.21 -1.06
N LYS A 125 -11.22 -9.04 -1.15
CA LYS A 125 -11.28 -8.28 -2.41
C LYS A 125 -10.03 -7.43 -2.55
N ILE A 126 -9.63 -7.16 -3.79
CA ILE A 126 -8.41 -6.42 -4.09
C ILE A 126 -8.76 -5.22 -4.96
N LEU A 127 -8.29 -4.04 -4.56
CA LEU A 127 -8.34 -2.83 -5.35
C LEU A 127 -6.91 -2.36 -5.60
N VAL A 128 -6.55 -2.19 -6.86
CA VAL A 128 -5.25 -1.64 -7.25
C VAL A 128 -5.45 -0.19 -7.67
N ILE A 129 -4.70 0.71 -7.04
CA ILE A 129 -4.68 2.13 -7.41
C ILE A 129 -3.37 2.40 -8.14
N SER A 130 -3.49 2.98 -9.34
CA SER A 130 -2.34 3.39 -10.13
C SER A 130 -1.50 4.42 -9.37
N PRO A 131 -0.16 4.36 -9.45
CA PRO A 131 0.69 5.39 -8.86
C PRO A 131 0.38 6.77 -9.41
N ILE A 132 0.67 7.79 -8.61
CA ILE A 132 0.54 9.17 -9.04
C ILE A 132 1.49 9.41 -10.23
N HIS A 133 0.99 10.09 -11.24
CA HIS A 133 1.79 10.42 -12.42
C HIS A 133 2.97 11.32 -12.01
N LEU A 134 4.16 10.91 -12.40
CA LEU A 134 5.37 11.72 -12.20
C LEU A 134 5.44 12.71 -13.35
N GLY A 135 5.17 13.95 -13.02
CA GLY A 135 5.20 15.06 -13.99
C GLY A 135 6.58 15.39 -14.50
#